data_04357111f0f75193f0eec466aa38835d
#
_entry.id   04357111f0f75193f0eec466aa38835d
#
_cell.length_a   1.000
_cell.length_b   1.000
_cell.length_c   1.000
_cell.angle_alpha   90.00
_cell.angle_beta   90.00
_cell.angle_gamma   90.00
#
_symmetry.space_group_name_H-M   'P 1'
#
loop_
_entity.id
_entity.type
_entity.pdbx_description
1 polymer ?
#
loop_
_entity_poly.entity_id
_entity_poly.type
_entity_poly.pdbx_seq_one_letter_code
_entity_poly.pdbx_strand_id
1 'polypeptide(L)'
;MQVVFPARTAVIEKYLLNPKESARKRFTISHEGAHDVMGRHIPLQTSPVAAAFHSEYDPEMTYTHDMLKEMLSINECFTNRAAACFLMPGFLVQRVLKRQNDSKKVILYDNGILSQDQKILIQKMANTLGVSYTAFSTRLHELDLYDRRPVEEYLHSGLHYGGELDAGNS
;
A
#
# COMPACT_ATOMS: atom_id res chain seq x y z
N MET A 1 -7.58 -16.16 -4.51
CA MET A 1 -7.09 -16.25 -5.89
C MET A 1 -6.14 -17.42 -5.98
N GLN A 2 -6.26 -18.26 -7.00
CA GLN A 2 -5.44 -19.45 -7.18
C GLN A 2 -4.57 -19.29 -8.41
N VAL A 3 -3.27 -19.51 -8.28
CA VAL A 3 -2.34 -19.56 -9.42
C VAL A 3 -2.18 -21.01 -9.86
N VAL A 4 -2.61 -21.32 -11.06
CA VAL A 4 -2.53 -22.68 -11.63
C VAL A 4 -1.28 -22.80 -12.51
N PHE A 5 -0.30 -23.57 -12.07
CA PHE A 5 0.85 -23.99 -12.89
C PHE A 5 0.54 -25.34 -13.58
N PRO A 6 0.94 -25.57 -14.85
CA PRO A 6 1.92 -24.85 -15.65
C PRO A 6 1.34 -23.72 -16.54
N ALA A 7 0.02 -23.53 -16.58
CA ALA A 7 -0.64 -22.63 -17.53
C ALA A 7 -0.46 -21.12 -17.23
N ARG A 8 0.21 -20.74 -16.15
CA ARG A 8 0.36 -19.36 -15.70
C ARG A 8 -0.97 -18.60 -15.65
N THR A 9 -2.00 -19.25 -15.16
CA THR A 9 -3.34 -18.72 -15.09
C THR A 9 -3.60 -18.23 -13.68
N ALA A 10 -3.91 -16.95 -13.53
CA ALA A 10 -4.38 -16.39 -12.28
C ALA A 10 -5.90 -16.35 -12.28
N VAL A 11 -6.53 -16.97 -11.29
CA VAL A 11 -7.99 -16.95 -11.10
C VAL A 11 -8.30 -15.89 -10.04
N ILE A 12 -9.08 -14.89 -10.40
CA ILE A 12 -9.50 -13.83 -9.49
C ILE A 12 -10.97 -14.01 -9.08
N GLU A 13 -11.28 -13.64 -7.86
CA GLU A 13 -12.65 -13.71 -7.37
C GLU A 13 -13.59 -12.73 -8.11
N LYS A 14 -14.81 -13.17 -8.37
CA LYS A 14 -15.79 -12.43 -9.17
C LYS A 14 -16.08 -11.02 -8.62
N TYR A 15 -16.08 -10.83 -7.30
CA TYR A 15 -16.33 -9.51 -6.72
C TYR A 15 -15.26 -8.46 -7.09
N LEU A 16 -14.03 -8.88 -7.38
CA LEU A 16 -12.94 -8.00 -7.85
C LEU A 16 -13.17 -7.45 -9.26
N LEU A 17 -14.16 -7.99 -9.99
CA LEU A 17 -14.57 -7.43 -11.28
C LEU A 17 -15.41 -6.16 -11.13
N ASN A 18 -15.91 -5.87 -9.92
CA ASN A 18 -16.63 -4.63 -9.66
C ASN A 18 -15.68 -3.43 -9.88
N PRO A 19 -16.07 -2.39 -10.64
CA PRO A 19 -15.28 -1.18 -10.84
C PRO A 19 -14.82 -0.50 -9.54
N LYS A 20 -15.61 -0.60 -8.47
CA LYS A 20 -15.26 -0.06 -7.13
C LYS A 20 -14.04 -0.76 -6.51
N GLU A 21 -13.78 -2.01 -6.89
CA GLU A 21 -12.66 -2.83 -6.42
C GLU A 21 -11.43 -2.75 -7.33
N SER A 22 -11.40 -1.82 -8.28
CA SER A 22 -10.35 -1.75 -9.29
C SER A 22 -8.93 -1.66 -8.71
N ALA A 23 -8.73 -0.86 -7.66
CA ALA A 23 -7.45 -0.74 -6.98
C ALA A 23 -7.03 -2.06 -6.31
N ARG A 24 -7.98 -2.73 -5.65
CA ARG A 24 -7.77 -4.03 -5.00
C ARG A 24 -7.48 -5.11 -6.03
N LYS A 25 -8.26 -5.17 -7.12
CA LYS A 25 -7.99 -6.09 -8.24
C LYS A 25 -6.57 -5.94 -8.79
N ARG A 26 -6.16 -4.71 -9.05
CA ARG A 26 -4.79 -4.43 -9.56
C ARG A 26 -3.73 -4.90 -8.58
N PHE A 27 -3.90 -4.63 -7.29
CA PHE A 27 -2.96 -5.09 -6.27
C PHE A 27 -2.92 -6.61 -6.20
N THR A 28 -4.08 -7.31 -6.19
CA THR A 28 -4.15 -8.77 -6.18
C THR A 28 -3.44 -9.37 -7.39
N ILE A 29 -3.70 -8.86 -8.60
CA ILE A 29 -3.02 -9.35 -9.83
C ILE A 29 -1.49 -9.13 -9.73
N SER A 30 -1.07 -7.98 -9.24
CA SER A 30 0.35 -7.67 -9.06
C SER A 30 1.01 -8.56 -8.01
N HIS A 31 0.30 -8.89 -6.93
CA HIS A 31 0.74 -9.79 -5.87
C HIS A 31 0.99 -11.21 -6.41
N GLU A 32 0.03 -11.76 -7.15
CA GLU A 32 0.19 -13.08 -7.77
C GLU A 32 1.32 -13.09 -8.82
N GLY A 33 1.44 -11.99 -9.58
CA GLY A 33 2.58 -11.81 -10.48
C GLY A 33 3.92 -11.77 -9.75
N ALA A 34 3.95 -11.19 -8.56
CA ALA A 34 5.15 -11.17 -7.73
C ALA A 34 5.51 -12.57 -7.22
N HIS A 35 4.53 -13.39 -6.81
CA HIS A 35 4.76 -14.80 -6.48
C HIS A 35 5.37 -15.58 -7.66
N ASP A 36 4.84 -15.40 -8.88
CA ASP A 36 5.38 -16.08 -10.07
C ASP A 36 6.82 -15.66 -10.37
N VAL A 37 7.14 -14.37 -10.26
CA VAL A 37 8.50 -13.87 -10.48
C VAL A 37 9.45 -14.35 -9.40
N MET A 38 9.06 -14.20 -8.13
CA MET A 38 9.91 -14.59 -7.00
C MET A 38 10.14 -16.09 -6.95
N GLY A 39 9.10 -16.90 -7.21
CA GLY A 39 9.21 -18.36 -7.23
C GLY A 39 10.19 -18.91 -8.29
N ARG A 40 10.47 -18.12 -9.33
CA ARG A 40 11.45 -18.49 -10.37
C ARG A 40 12.88 -18.07 -10.06
N HIS A 41 13.05 -16.97 -9.34
CA HIS A 41 14.37 -16.34 -9.19
C HIS A 41 14.93 -16.44 -7.77
N ILE A 42 14.07 -16.71 -6.79
CA ILE A 42 14.48 -16.89 -5.41
C ILE A 42 14.26 -18.36 -5.05
N PRO A 43 15.33 -19.15 -4.85
CA PRO A 43 15.17 -20.51 -4.37
C PRO A 43 14.49 -20.46 -3.01
N LEU A 44 13.23 -20.83 -2.97
CA LEU A 44 12.49 -20.97 -1.72
C LEU A 44 13.22 -22.03 -0.90
N GLN A 45 13.64 -21.66 0.30
CA GLN A 45 14.12 -22.66 1.24
C GLN A 45 13.00 -23.70 1.40
N THR A 46 13.31 -24.93 1.08
CA THR A 46 12.41 -26.07 1.14
C THR A 46 12.12 -26.45 2.59
N SER A 47 11.48 -25.55 3.35
CA SER A 47 10.84 -25.97 4.58
C SER A 47 9.49 -26.61 4.21
N PRO A 48 9.05 -27.64 4.91
CA PRO A 48 7.72 -28.22 4.73
C PRO A 48 6.59 -27.17 4.82
N VAL A 49 6.82 -26.12 5.57
CA VAL A 49 5.91 -24.98 5.71
C VAL A 49 5.90 -24.12 4.45
N ALA A 50 7.04 -23.83 3.81
CA ALA A 50 7.09 -23.10 2.56
C ALA A 50 6.40 -23.87 1.41
N ALA A 51 6.46 -25.20 1.42
CA ALA A 51 5.74 -26.03 0.46
C ALA A 51 4.21 -25.98 0.68
N ALA A 52 3.75 -25.81 1.90
CA ALA A 52 2.32 -25.65 2.23
C ALA A 52 1.75 -24.32 1.73
N PHE A 53 2.59 -23.30 1.44
CA PHE A 53 2.17 -21.99 0.92
C PHE A 53 1.94 -21.96 -0.58
N HIS A 54 2.52 -22.88 -1.30
CA HIS A 54 2.20 -23.10 -2.71
C HIS A 54 0.98 -24.02 -2.89
N SER A 55 0.53 -24.65 -1.84
CA SER A 55 -0.71 -25.41 -1.77
C SER A 55 -1.71 -24.62 -0.94
N GLU A 56 -2.78 -24.25 -1.56
CA GLU A 56 -4.03 -23.66 -1.12
C GLU A 56 -4.28 -23.67 0.40
N TYR A 57 -4.79 -22.55 0.93
CA TYR A 57 -5.48 -22.54 2.21
C TYR A 57 -6.52 -23.63 2.16
N ASP A 58 -6.30 -24.71 2.91
CA ASP A 58 -7.24 -25.78 3.08
C ASP A 58 -8.20 -25.41 4.23
N PRO A 59 -9.48 -25.12 3.93
CA PRO A 59 -10.45 -24.72 4.95
C PRO A 59 -10.75 -25.86 5.95
N GLU A 60 -10.37 -27.11 5.64
CA GLU A 60 -10.55 -28.26 6.53
C GLU A 60 -9.35 -28.45 7.48
N MET A 61 -8.26 -27.73 7.26
CA MET A 61 -7.06 -27.83 8.08
C MET A 61 -7.10 -26.85 9.25
N THR A 62 -6.86 -27.36 10.47
CA THR A 62 -6.72 -26.49 11.64
C THR A 62 -5.28 -25.97 11.74
N TYR A 63 -5.11 -24.69 11.53
CA TYR A 63 -3.83 -24.02 11.64
C TYR A 63 -3.55 -23.58 13.07
N THR A 64 -2.36 -23.86 13.58
CA THR A 64 -1.91 -23.28 14.85
C THR A 64 -1.55 -21.82 14.66
N HIS A 65 -1.54 -21.04 15.76
CA HIS A 65 -1.10 -19.63 15.72
C HIS A 65 0.31 -19.47 15.16
N ASP A 66 1.21 -20.42 15.42
CA ASP A 66 2.58 -20.37 14.91
C ASP A 66 2.63 -20.71 13.42
N MET A 67 1.82 -21.65 12.94
CA MET A 67 1.65 -21.88 11.49
C MET A 67 1.10 -20.64 10.80
N LEU A 68 0.09 -19.99 11.34
CA LEU A 68 -0.44 -18.73 10.80
C LEU A 68 0.59 -17.61 10.83
N LYS A 69 1.43 -17.54 11.84
CA LYS A 69 2.49 -16.57 12.00
C LYS A 69 3.63 -16.76 11.00
N GLU A 70 4.00 -18.01 10.72
CA GLU A 70 4.91 -18.35 9.64
C GLU A 70 4.28 -18.12 8.27
N MET A 71 2.97 -18.31 8.17
CA MET A 71 2.17 -18.05 6.98
C MET A 71 2.10 -16.55 6.63
N LEU A 72 1.98 -15.70 7.58
CA LEU A 72 2.17 -14.24 7.45
C LEU A 72 3.66 -13.88 7.32
N SER A 73 4.45 -14.88 6.96
CA SER A 73 5.90 -14.89 6.99
C SER A 73 6.53 -13.87 6.04
N ILE A 74 7.81 -13.71 6.24
CA ILE A 74 8.77 -12.94 5.45
C ILE A 74 8.47 -12.98 3.94
N ASN A 75 8.05 -14.13 3.39
CA ASN A 75 7.75 -14.28 1.96
C ASN A 75 6.54 -13.46 1.51
N GLU A 76 5.44 -13.46 2.27
CA GLU A 76 4.26 -12.63 1.98
C GLU A 76 4.59 -11.14 2.08
N CYS A 77 5.41 -10.77 3.05
CA CYS A 77 5.90 -9.41 3.20
C CYS A 77 6.72 -8.97 1.97
N PHE A 78 7.62 -9.82 1.49
CA PHE A 78 8.40 -9.57 0.27
C PHE A 78 7.51 -9.53 -0.97
N THR A 79 6.56 -10.44 -1.11
CA THR A 79 5.62 -10.47 -2.23
C THR A 79 4.75 -9.23 -2.28
N ASN A 80 4.22 -8.80 -1.14
CA ASN A 80 3.46 -7.54 -1.04
C ASN A 80 4.32 -6.33 -1.43
N ARG A 81 5.57 -6.30 -1.01
CA ARG A 81 6.53 -5.24 -1.32
C ARG A 81 6.89 -5.24 -2.81
N ALA A 82 7.11 -6.41 -3.41
CA ALA A 82 7.34 -6.56 -4.85
C ALA A 82 6.12 -6.11 -5.66
N ALA A 83 4.92 -6.53 -5.26
CA ALA A 83 3.66 -6.07 -5.86
C ALA A 83 3.50 -4.55 -5.81
N ALA A 84 3.81 -3.95 -4.66
CA ALA A 84 3.80 -2.49 -4.52
C ALA A 84 4.84 -1.83 -5.42
N CYS A 85 6.03 -2.41 -5.58
CA CYS A 85 7.06 -1.92 -6.50
C CYS A 85 6.63 -1.98 -7.96
N PHE A 86 5.90 -3.03 -8.38
CA PHE A 86 5.37 -3.15 -9.74
C PHE A 86 4.30 -2.10 -10.04
N LEU A 87 3.41 -1.84 -9.08
CA LEU A 87 2.32 -0.86 -9.25
C LEU A 87 2.80 0.58 -9.07
N MET A 88 3.73 0.80 -8.15
CA MET A 88 4.21 2.10 -7.72
C MET A 88 5.74 2.14 -7.72
N PRO A 89 6.40 1.94 -8.88
CA PRO A 89 7.84 2.09 -8.95
C PRO A 89 8.24 3.52 -8.57
N GLY A 90 9.38 3.67 -7.89
CA GLY A 90 9.80 4.95 -7.30
C GLY A 90 9.75 6.14 -8.27
N PHE A 91 10.12 5.93 -9.53
CA PHE A 91 10.09 6.98 -10.55
C PHE A 91 8.67 7.47 -10.89
N LEU A 92 7.65 6.58 -10.84
CA LEU A 92 6.25 6.98 -11.03
C LEU A 92 5.72 7.75 -9.82
N VAL A 93 6.05 7.30 -8.61
CA VAL A 93 5.68 8.01 -7.37
C VAL A 93 6.27 9.42 -7.38
N GLN A 94 7.56 9.56 -7.70
CA GLN A 94 8.22 10.86 -7.80
C GLN A 94 7.61 11.74 -8.89
N ARG A 95 7.22 11.17 -10.03
CA ARG A 95 6.54 11.92 -11.11
C ARG A 95 5.18 12.46 -10.67
N VAL A 96 4.40 11.64 -9.95
CA VAL A 96 3.11 12.07 -9.40
C VAL A 96 3.30 13.15 -8.33
N LEU A 97 4.29 12.97 -7.45
CA LEU A 97 4.65 13.95 -6.43
C LEU A 97 5.06 15.28 -7.06
N LYS A 98 5.91 15.25 -8.09
CA LYS A 98 6.29 16.44 -8.84
C LYS A 98 5.09 17.17 -9.45
N ARG A 99 4.15 16.41 -10.02
CA ARG A 99 2.99 16.99 -10.71
C ARG A 99 1.95 17.59 -9.75
N GLN A 100 1.80 17.02 -8.57
CA GLN A 100 0.71 17.38 -7.63
C GLN A 100 1.18 18.11 -6.37
N ASN A 101 2.48 18.08 -6.07
CA ASN A 101 3.07 18.70 -4.89
C ASN A 101 4.44 19.33 -5.14
N ASP A 102 4.75 19.74 -6.38
CA ASP A 102 6.01 20.39 -6.77
C ASP A 102 7.27 19.67 -6.24
N SER A 103 7.26 18.35 -6.21
CA SER A 103 8.33 17.52 -5.65
C SER A 103 8.53 17.64 -4.13
N LYS A 104 7.66 18.35 -3.41
CA LYS A 104 7.75 18.47 -1.96
C LYS A 104 7.31 17.17 -1.30
N LYS A 105 7.98 16.76 -0.23
CA LYS A 105 7.54 15.64 0.59
C LYS A 105 6.17 15.92 1.22
N VAL A 106 5.43 14.87 1.54
CA VAL A 106 4.14 14.97 2.23
C VAL A 106 4.40 15.24 3.71
N ILE A 107 3.74 16.24 4.28
CA ILE A 107 3.93 16.59 5.69
C ILE A 107 3.22 15.57 6.57
N LEU A 108 3.96 14.98 7.49
CA LEU A 108 3.48 14.06 8.51
C LEU A 108 3.90 14.58 9.89
N TYR A 109 2.94 14.92 10.71
CA TYR A 109 3.22 15.36 12.07
C TYR A 109 3.49 14.18 13.01
N ASP A 110 4.11 14.46 14.15
CA ASP A 110 4.37 13.46 15.18
C ASP A 110 3.10 12.69 15.54
N ASN A 111 3.25 11.46 16.03
CA ASN A 111 2.16 10.51 16.26
C ASN A 111 1.37 10.08 15.00
N GLY A 112 1.92 10.31 13.81
CA GLY A 112 1.29 9.89 12.55
C GLY A 112 0.11 10.77 12.12
N ILE A 113 0.02 12.00 12.60
CA ILE A 113 -1.05 12.93 12.27
C ILE A 113 -0.82 13.53 10.88
N LEU A 114 -1.85 13.47 10.03
CA LEU A 114 -1.90 14.14 8.73
C LEU A 114 -2.99 15.21 8.75
N SER A 115 -2.68 16.41 8.28
CA SER A 115 -3.70 17.44 8.05
C SER A 115 -4.68 16.99 6.96
N GLN A 116 -5.86 17.59 6.92
CA GLN A 116 -6.88 17.26 5.92
C GLN A 116 -6.36 17.46 4.49
N ASP A 117 -5.61 18.52 4.26
CA ASP A 117 -5.03 18.81 2.93
C ASP A 117 -4.04 17.73 2.50
N GLN A 118 -3.20 17.25 3.44
CA GLN A 118 -2.27 16.16 3.15
C GLN A 118 -2.99 14.83 2.85
N LYS A 119 -4.09 14.54 3.57
CA LYS A 119 -4.93 13.37 3.27
C LYS A 119 -5.55 13.45 1.88
N ILE A 120 -6.08 14.61 1.50
CA ILE A 120 -6.64 14.85 0.16
C ILE A 120 -5.56 14.73 -0.91
N LEU A 121 -4.37 15.26 -0.66
CA LEU A 121 -3.22 15.17 -1.57
C LEU A 121 -2.82 13.70 -1.81
N ILE A 122 -2.66 12.92 -0.73
CA ILE A 122 -2.35 11.48 -0.82
C ILE A 122 -3.45 10.75 -1.62
N GLN A 123 -4.73 11.05 -1.35
CA GLN A 123 -5.84 10.43 -2.08
C GLN A 123 -5.82 10.75 -3.58
N LYS A 124 -5.53 12.00 -3.95
CA LYS A 124 -5.40 12.41 -5.37
C LYS A 124 -4.25 11.67 -6.05
N MET A 125 -3.10 11.57 -5.39
CA MET A 125 -1.94 10.86 -5.91
C MET A 125 -2.22 9.36 -6.07
N ALA A 126 -2.85 8.74 -5.06
CA ALA A 126 -3.27 7.34 -5.09
C ALA A 126 -4.23 7.06 -6.26
N ASN A 127 -5.23 7.91 -6.44
CA ASN A 127 -6.19 7.81 -7.55
C ASN A 127 -5.49 7.92 -8.91
N THR A 128 -4.48 8.80 -9.03
CA THR A 128 -3.71 8.94 -10.28
C THR A 128 -2.98 7.67 -10.67
N LEU A 129 -2.50 6.90 -9.68
CA LEU A 129 -1.84 5.61 -9.91
C LEU A 129 -2.83 4.43 -9.91
N GLY A 130 -4.10 4.68 -9.59
CA GLY A 130 -5.14 3.65 -9.50
C GLY A 130 -4.88 2.62 -8.39
N VAL A 131 -4.39 3.10 -7.26
CA VAL A 131 -4.13 2.30 -6.04
C VAL A 131 -4.95 2.83 -4.86
N SER A 132 -5.04 2.04 -3.78
CA SER A 132 -5.73 2.50 -2.58
C SER A 132 -4.89 3.56 -1.83
N TYR A 133 -5.58 4.41 -1.06
CA TYR A 133 -4.95 5.38 -0.16
C TYR A 133 -3.90 4.72 0.76
N THR A 134 -4.27 3.59 1.39
CA THR A 134 -3.39 2.86 2.30
C THR A 134 -2.15 2.35 1.61
N ALA A 135 -2.30 1.71 0.42
CA ALA A 135 -1.15 1.21 -0.34
C ALA A 135 -0.19 2.34 -0.74
N PHE A 136 -0.74 3.49 -1.17
CA PHE A 136 0.07 4.64 -1.54
C PHE A 136 0.76 5.27 -0.33
N SER A 137 0.06 5.43 0.80
CA SER A 137 0.64 5.93 2.06
C SER A 137 1.80 5.06 2.56
N THR A 138 1.63 3.73 2.53
CA THR A 138 2.70 2.79 2.85
C THR A 138 3.89 2.97 1.90
N ARG A 139 3.62 3.15 0.61
CA ARG A 139 4.69 3.35 -0.38
C ARG A 139 5.46 4.64 -0.18
N LEU A 140 4.80 5.73 0.23
CA LEU A 140 5.47 6.98 0.62
C LEU A 140 6.42 6.78 1.80
N HIS A 141 6.03 5.97 2.79
CA HIS A 141 6.92 5.58 3.91
C HIS A 141 8.15 4.81 3.44
N GLU A 142 7.95 3.80 2.58
CA GLU A 142 9.05 2.99 2.06
C GLU A 142 10.06 3.79 1.24
N LEU A 143 9.59 4.85 0.55
CA LEU A 143 10.43 5.71 -0.26
C LEU A 143 10.97 6.93 0.49
N ASP A 144 10.74 7.03 1.79
CA ASP A 144 11.11 8.18 2.64
C ASP A 144 10.61 9.52 2.06
N LEU A 145 9.34 9.56 1.65
CA LEU A 145 8.71 10.73 1.05
C LEU A 145 7.81 11.52 2.01
N TYR A 146 7.93 11.27 3.32
CA TYR A 146 7.34 12.08 4.36
C TYR A 146 8.33 13.08 4.95
N ASP A 147 7.89 14.32 5.11
CA ASP A 147 8.55 15.38 5.88
C ASP A 147 7.95 15.37 7.28
N ARG A 148 8.72 14.90 8.26
CA ARG A 148 8.25 14.77 9.64
C ARG A 148 8.39 16.08 10.36
N ARG A 149 7.32 16.55 11.02
CA ARG A 149 7.27 17.80 11.75
C ARG A 149 6.67 17.64 13.14
N PRO A 150 7.06 18.52 14.08
CA PRO A 150 6.44 18.57 15.40
C PRO A 150 4.93 18.86 15.32
N VAL A 151 4.14 18.24 16.20
CA VAL A 151 2.68 18.44 16.23
C VAL A 151 2.28 19.87 16.60
N GLU A 152 3.16 20.59 17.27
CA GLU A 152 2.97 22.01 17.62
C GLU A 152 2.78 22.90 16.39
N GLU A 153 3.48 22.58 15.28
CA GLU A 153 3.30 23.31 14.01
C GLU A 153 1.88 23.11 13.43
N TYR A 154 1.29 21.93 13.63
CA TYR A 154 -0.10 21.66 13.22
C TYR A 154 -1.08 22.49 14.05
N LEU A 155 -0.90 22.55 15.35
CA LEU A 155 -1.75 23.33 16.25
C LEU A 155 -1.69 24.83 15.95
N HIS A 156 -0.49 25.36 15.70
CA HIS A 156 -0.32 26.77 15.33
C HIS A 156 -0.96 27.11 13.99
N SER A 157 -0.87 26.25 12.99
CA SER A 157 -1.53 26.46 11.70
C SER A 157 -3.05 26.42 11.79
N GLY A 158 -3.62 25.61 12.70
CA GLY A 158 -5.06 25.54 12.97
C GLY A 158 -5.62 26.77 13.68
N LEU A 159 -4.83 27.42 14.54
CA LEU A 159 -5.25 28.61 15.29
C LEU A 159 -5.30 29.87 14.43
N HIS A 160 -4.53 29.97 13.36
CA HIS A 160 -4.59 31.12 12.42
C HIS A 160 -5.83 31.10 11.51
N TYR A 161 -6.50 29.98 11.31
CA TYR A 161 -7.74 29.91 10.52
C TYR A 161 -9.00 30.29 11.32
N GLY A 162 -8.92 30.40 12.64
CA GLY A 162 -10.04 30.75 13.52
C GLY A 162 -10.12 32.23 13.94
N GLY A 163 -9.18 33.07 13.50
CA GLY A 163 -9.00 34.42 14.00
C GLY A 163 -9.52 35.58 13.16
N GLU A 164 -10.11 35.34 11.99
CA GLU A 164 -10.67 36.40 11.12
C GLU A 164 -12.18 36.30 10.96
N LEU A 165 -12.90 36.19 12.06
CA LEU A 165 -14.32 36.50 12.07
C LEU A 165 -14.56 37.54 13.20
N ASP A 166 -15.04 38.71 12.77
CA ASP A 166 -15.55 39.86 13.56
C ASP A 166 -14.54 40.87 14.14
N ALA A 167 -14.05 41.72 13.26
CA ALA A 167 -13.81 43.14 13.63
C ALA A 167 -14.24 44.05 12.48
N GLY A 168 -15.54 44.30 12.36
CA GLY A 168 -16.07 45.17 11.32
C GLY A 168 -17.58 45.35 11.37
N ASN A 169 -18.13 45.92 12.45
CA ASN A 169 -19.23 46.87 12.36
C ASN A 169 -19.51 47.54 13.71
N SER A 170 -19.09 48.77 13.84
CA SER A 170 -19.75 49.76 14.68
C SER A 170 -19.60 51.11 14.01
#